data_124f4ba6efc8c81b10387e1e53dd5c7f
#
_entry.id   124f4ba6efc8c81b10387e1e53dd5c7f
#
_cell.length_a   1.000
_cell.length_b   1.000
_cell.length_c   1.000
_cell.angle_alpha   90.00
_cell.angle_beta   90.00
_cell.angle_gamma   90.00
#
_symmetry.space_group_name_H-M   'P 1'
#
loop_
_entity.id
_entity.type
_entity.pdbx_description
1 polymer ?
#
loop_
_entity_poly.entity_id
_entity_poly.type
_entity_poly.pdbx_seq_one_letter_code
_entity_poly.pdbx_strand_id
1 'polypeptide(L)'
;MKPKIVDPKMLDLKMNEGKFRQVSRRELLKIAPVVALGAFAIPSLREPLLKRGIAFSDWASARLFRSGHLAPTFTDAELTPFEKFYINDYDVDDPGVILGNWTLTVSGAIQKPGEYTLAQIQMLPRTRQNTRHVCVEGWDVIGRFGGARLSDFLQLVGADPNARFITVACADDYYESLDMATALHPQTLLCYEMYDRPLTREHGAPLRLNVPTKVGYKQAKYLTDLKVTHVLDKVGYWEDQGYSWFYGL
;
A
#
# COMPACT_ATOMS: atom_id res chain seq x y z
N MET A 1 -51.64 -13.96 0.73
CA MET A 1 -51.00 -14.79 1.75
C MET A 1 -50.35 -13.89 2.77
N LYS A 2 -50.87 -13.80 3.98
CA LYS A 2 -50.34 -12.93 5.04
C LYS A 2 -49.14 -13.63 5.72
N PRO A 3 -48.05 -12.91 6.05
CA PRO A 3 -46.93 -13.51 6.74
C PRO A 3 -47.35 -13.91 8.17
N LYS A 4 -46.98 -15.13 8.58
CA LYS A 4 -47.17 -15.61 9.96
C LYS A 4 -46.29 -14.80 10.90
N ILE A 5 -46.93 -14.04 11.79
CA ILE A 5 -46.32 -13.37 12.93
C ILE A 5 -45.86 -14.47 13.89
N VAL A 6 -44.57 -14.54 14.15
CA VAL A 6 -43.99 -15.43 15.17
C VAL A 6 -44.37 -14.86 16.54
N ASP A 7 -44.96 -15.72 17.41
CA ASP A 7 -45.42 -15.37 18.75
C ASP A 7 -44.23 -14.87 19.61
N PRO A 8 -44.32 -13.65 20.18
CA PRO A 8 -43.26 -13.13 21.06
C PRO A 8 -42.97 -13.95 22.30
N LYS A 9 -43.84 -14.87 22.68
CA LYS A 9 -43.68 -15.75 23.86
C LYS A 9 -42.66 -16.88 23.68
N MET A 10 -42.16 -17.10 22.49
CA MET A 10 -41.09 -18.09 22.23
C MET A 10 -39.68 -17.58 22.51
N LEU A 11 -39.52 -16.33 22.90
CA LEU A 11 -38.22 -15.69 23.21
C LEU A 11 -38.00 -15.46 24.71
N ASP A 12 -38.78 -16.12 25.55
CA ASP A 12 -38.55 -16.16 27.01
C ASP A 12 -37.40 -17.15 27.34
N LEU A 13 -36.22 -16.84 26.85
CA LEU A 13 -34.98 -17.34 27.42
C LEU A 13 -34.82 -16.68 28.78
N LYS A 14 -35.34 -17.34 29.82
CA LYS A 14 -35.04 -17.03 31.23
C LYS A 14 -33.52 -16.90 31.34
N MET A 15 -33.02 -15.66 31.30
CA MET A 15 -31.67 -15.35 31.71
C MET A 15 -31.58 -15.61 33.21
N ASN A 16 -31.08 -16.77 33.54
CA ASN A 16 -30.80 -17.16 34.91
C ASN A 16 -29.61 -16.32 35.39
N GLU A 17 -29.91 -15.25 36.12
CA GLU A 17 -28.92 -14.41 36.78
C GLU A 17 -28.14 -15.27 37.77
N GLY A 18 -26.98 -15.76 37.41
CA GLY A 18 -26.17 -16.43 38.40
C GLY A 18 -25.02 -17.31 37.97
N LYS A 19 -24.76 -17.56 36.71
CA LYS A 19 -23.51 -18.23 36.33
C LYS A 19 -23.02 -17.72 34.97
N PHE A 20 -22.22 -16.66 35.00
CA PHE A 20 -21.26 -16.45 33.91
C PHE A 20 -20.31 -17.65 33.90
N ARG A 21 -20.64 -18.68 33.11
CA ARG A 21 -19.76 -19.80 32.85
C ARG A 21 -18.55 -19.19 32.13
N GLN A 22 -17.37 -19.24 32.77
CA GLN A 22 -16.12 -18.83 32.14
C GLN A 22 -15.94 -19.70 30.91
N VAL A 23 -16.24 -19.14 29.74
CA VAL A 23 -16.02 -19.83 28.46
C VAL A 23 -14.52 -20.06 28.33
N SER A 24 -14.09 -21.30 28.30
CA SER A 24 -12.67 -21.62 28.16
C SER A 24 -12.14 -21.13 26.82
N ARG A 25 -10.85 -20.77 26.74
CA ARG A 25 -10.20 -20.37 25.49
C ARG A 25 -10.45 -21.36 24.36
N ARG A 26 -10.60 -22.65 24.68
CA ARG A 26 -10.83 -23.75 23.73
C ARG A 26 -12.28 -23.75 23.22
N GLU A 27 -13.26 -23.36 24.02
CA GLU A 27 -14.66 -23.17 23.61
C GLU A 27 -14.83 -21.92 22.76
N LEU A 28 -14.16 -20.82 23.11
CA LEU A 28 -14.11 -19.60 22.30
C LEU A 28 -13.56 -19.86 20.88
N LEU A 29 -12.48 -20.64 20.75
CA LEU A 29 -11.92 -21.01 19.44
C LEU A 29 -12.86 -21.89 18.60
N LYS A 30 -13.76 -22.64 19.23
CA LYS A 30 -14.76 -23.45 18.51
C LYS A 30 -15.99 -22.65 18.08
N ILE A 31 -16.39 -21.66 18.88
CA ILE A 31 -17.61 -20.87 18.64
C ILE A 31 -17.32 -19.66 17.74
N ALA A 32 -16.13 -19.07 17.84
CA ALA A 32 -15.76 -17.87 17.09
C ALA A 32 -15.95 -17.99 15.55
N PRO A 33 -15.55 -19.11 14.89
CA PRO A 33 -15.79 -19.27 13.46
C PRO A 33 -17.27 -19.31 13.10
N VAL A 34 -18.10 -19.99 13.92
CA VAL A 34 -19.54 -20.12 13.68
C VAL A 34 -20.25 -18.77 13.85
N VAL A 35 -19.88 -18.01 14.88
CA VAL A 35 -20.41 -16.65 15.11
C VAL A 35 -19.96 -15.69 13.99
N ALA A 36 -18.70 -15.78 13.55
CA ALA A 36 -18.21 -15.00 12.43
C ALA A 36 -18.95 -15.31 11.13
N LEU A 37 -19.13 -16.59 10.78
CA LEU A 37 -19.90 -17.02 9.61
C LEU A 37 -21.36 -16.57 9.68
N GLY A 38 -22.01 -16.69 10.87
CA GLY A 38 -23.37 -16.22 11.09
C GLY A 38 -23.51 -14.70 10.94
N ALA A 39 -22.54 -13.93 11.42
CA ALA A 39 -22.51 -12.47 11.28
C ALA A 39 -22.30 -12.03 9.82
N PHE A 40 -21.50 -12.77 9.04
CA PHE A 40 -21.33 -12.55 7.60
C PHE A 40 -22.58 -12.81 6.77
N ALA A 41 -23.49 -13.65 7.27
CA ALA A 41 -24.78 -13.92 6.61
C ALA A 41 -25.78 -12.74 6.75
N ILE A 42 -25.52 -11.79 7.65
CA ILE A 42 -26.37 -10.62 7.88
C ILE A 42 -25.81 -9.42 7.09
N PRO A 43 -26.48 -8.95 6.01
CA PRO A 43 -25.92 -7.89 5.14
C PRO A 43 -25.55 -6.61 5.88
N SER A 44 -26.33 -6.19 6.88
CA SER A 44 -26.07 -4.98 7.66
C SER A 44 -24.85 -5.06 8.60
N LEU A 45 -24.38 -6.27 8.92
CA LEU A 45 -23.18 -6.48 9.74
C LEU A 45 -21.93 -6.77 8.92
N ARG A 46 -22.09 -7.17 7.66
CA ARG A 46 -20.98 -7.56 6.78
C ARG A 46 -19.98 -6.43 6.56
N GLU A 47 -20.46 -5.26 6.13
CA GLU A 47 -19.61 -4.09 5.86
C GLU A 47 -18.83 -3.61 7.10
N PRO A 48 -19.46 -3.39 8.26
CA PRO A 48 -18.74 -2.99 9.47
C PRO A 48 -17.72 -4.03 9.94
N LEU A 49 -18.01 -5.33 9.77
CA LEU A 49 -17.10 -6.41 10.15
C LEU A 49 -15.89 -6.47 9.23
N LEU A 50 -16.09 -6.32 7.92
CA LEU A 50 -15.00 -6.26 6.93
C LEU A 50 -14.07 -5.09 7.23
N LYS A 51 -14.62 -3.88 7.42
CA LYS A 51 -13.83 -2.69 7.74
C LYS A 51 -13.01 -2.86 9.03
N ARG A 52 -13.60 -3.45 10.07
CA ARG A 52 -12.88 -3.74 11.32
C ARG A 52 -11.80 -4.82 11.12
N GLY A 53 -12.09 -5.84 10.30
CA GLY A 53 -11.13 -6.90 9.96
C GLY A 53 -9.93 -6.33 9.22
N ILE A 54 -10.14 -5.48 8.23
CA ILE A 54 -9.08 -4.79 7.48
C ILE A 54 -8.26 -3.90 8.42
N ALA A 55 -8.90 -3.07 9.24
CA ALA A 55 -8.21 -2.20 10.19
C ALA A 55 -7.37 -2.98 11.22
N PHE A 56 -7.87 -4.13 11.67
CA PHE A 56 -7.09 -5.02 12.55
C PHE A 56 -5.92 -5.66 11.80
N SER A 57 -6.12 -6.11 10.57
CA SER A 57 -5.06 -6.65 9.73
C SER A 57 -3.96 -5.62 9.47
N ASP A 58 -4.33 -4.40 9.12
CA ASP A 58 -3.38 -3.29 8.92
C ASP A 58 -2.60 -2.97 10.19
N TRP A 59 -3.28 -2.90 11.34
CA TRP A 59 -2.62 -2.67 12.63
C TRP A 59 -1.63 -3.80 12.98
N ALA A 60 -2.04 -5.06 12.80
CA ALA A 60 -1.20 -6.21 13.09
C ALA A 60 0.01 -6.25 12.14
N SER A 61 -0.21 -6.03 10.86
CA SER A 61 0.85 -6.02 9.84
C SER A 61 1.85 -4.88 10.08
N ALA A 62 1.38 -3.67 10.39
CA ALA A 62 2.24 -2.55 10.75
C ALA A 62 3.09 -2.82 12.01
N ARG A 63 2.51 -3.54 12.98
CA ARG A 63 3.21 -3.91 14.22
C ARG A 63 4.23 -5.00 14.03
N LEU A 64 4.00 -5.92 13.09
CA LEU A 64 4.89 -7.01 12.76
C LEU A 64 5.96 -6.61 11.74
N PHE A 65 5.73 -5.52 11.02
CA PHE A 65 6.68 -5.00 10.03
C PHE A 65 8.01 -4.65 10.69
N ARG A 66 9.06 -5.25 10.18
CA ARG A 66 10.44 -4.96 10.61
C ARG A 66 11.15 -4.23 9.48
N SER A 67 11.43 -2.95 9.67
CA SER A 67 12.11 -2.10 8.69
C SER A 67 13.49 -2.61 8.23
N GLY A 68 14.10 -3.53 8.98
CA GLY A 68 15.33 -4.20 8.60
C GLY A 68 15.16 -5.53 7.87
N HIS A 69 13.93 -6.03 7.68
CA HIS A 69 13.67 -7.27 6.96
C HIS A 69 13.53 -6.99 5.48
N LEU A 70 14.53 -7.41 4.70
CA LEU A 70 14.54 -7.19 3.26
C LEU A 70 13.55 -8.11 2.54
N ALA A 71 12.84 -7.55 1.56
CA ALA A 71 12.13 -8.35 0.57
C ALA A 71 13.13 -9.22 -0.23
N PRO A 72 12.74 -10.43 -0.67
CA PRO A 72 13.60 -11.30 -1.45
C PRO A 72 14.16 -10.58 -2.70
N THR A 73 15.44 -10.81 -2.97
CA THR A 73 16.09 -10.38 -4.20
C THR A 73 16.42 -11.58 -5.06
N PHE A 74 16.51 -11.37 -6.35
CA PHE A 74 16.62 -12.41 -7.37
C PHE A 74 17.86 -12.22 -8.23
N THR A 75 18.34 -13.30 -8.83
CA THR A 75 19.43 -13.28 -9.80
C THR A 75 18.95 -12.73 -11.14
N ASP A 76 19.89 -12.37 -12.02
CA ASP A 76 19.58 -11.89 -13.36
C ASP A 76 18.88 -12.98 -14.22
N ALA A 77 19.15 -14.25 -13.93
CA ALA A 77 18.54 -15.39 -14.64
C ALA A 77 17.05 -15.60 -14.28
N GLU A 78 16.59 -15.06 -13.15
CA GLU A 78 15.21 -15.17 -12.69
C GLU A 78 14.34 -14.00 -13.15
N LEU A 79 14.91 -13.02 -13.85
CA LEU A 79 14.15 -11.87 -14.32
C LEU A 79 13.09 -12.30 -15.34
N THR A 80 11.89 -11.81 -15.17
CA THR A 80 10.88 -11.83 -16.22
C THR A 80 11.41 -11.02 -17.40
N PRO A 81 11.40 -11.53 -18.66
CA PRO A 81 11.78 -10.72 -19.82
C PRO A 81 11.01 -9.40 -19.87
N PHE A 82 11.69 -8.31 -20.25
CA PHE A 82 11.09 -6.97 -20.25
C PHE A 82 9.78 -6.91 -21.03
N GLU A 83 9.72 -7.59 -22.18
CA GLU A 83 8.56 -7.64 -23.07
C GLU A 83 7.37 -8.41 -22.46
N LYS A 84 7.61 -9.17 -21.39
CA LYS A 84 6.61 -9.92 -20.63
C LYS A 84 6.30 -9.27 -19.28
N PHE A 85 6.96 -8.15 -18.96
CA PHE A 85 6.63 -7.41 -17.76
C PHE A 85 5.24 -6.78 -17.93
N TYR A 86 4.32 -7.15 -17.07
CA TYR A 86 2.92 -6.75 -17.19
C TYR A 86 2.77 -5.23 -17.08
N ILE A 87 2.04 -4.63 -18.01
CA ILE A 87 1.68 -3.21 -17.99
C ILE A 87 0.27 -3.13 -17.42
N ASN A 88 0.12 -2.39 -16.32
CA ASN A 88 -1.16 -2.08 -15.73
C ASN A 88 -1.28 -0.56 -15.63
N ASP A 89 -2.09 0.04 -16.45
CA ASP A 89 -2.25 1.49 -16.60
C ASP A 89 -3.71 1.96 -16.55
N TYR A 90 -4.65 1.05 -16.32
CA TYR A 90 -6.10 1.37 -16.26
C TYR A 90 -6.60 2.20 -17.44
N ASP A 91 -6.15 1.89 -18.64
CA ASP A 91 -6.53 2.59 -19.88
C ASP A 91 -6.20 4.10 -19.87
N VAL A 92 -5.22 4.53 -19.08
CA VAL A 92 -4.72 5.90 -19.14
C VAL A 92 -3.78 6.03 -20.34
N ASP A 93 -4.35 6.39 -21.48
CA ASP A 93 -3.61 6.54 -22.75
C ASP A 93 -2.52 7.62 -22.65
N ASP A 94 -2.76 8.66 -21.84
CA ASP A 94 -1.82 9.75 -21.63
C ASP A 94 -1.93 10.36 -20.22
N PRO A 95 -0.98 10.09 -19.32
CA PRO A 95 -0.97 10.70 -17.99
C PRO A 95 -0.65 12.21 -18.01
N GLY A 96 -0.50 12.83 -19.18
CA GLY A 96 -0.23 14.26 -19.30
C GLY A 96 1.19 14.69 -18.90
N VAL A 97 2.10 13.76 -18.68
CA VAL A 97 3.48 14.06 -18.28
C VAL A 97 4.31 14.48 -19.49
N ILE A 98 4.84 15.71 -19.46
CA ILE A 98 5.80 16.21 -20.43
C ILE A 98 7.21 15.94 -19.89
N LEU A 99 7.89 14.93 -20.43
CA LEU A 99 9.19 14.45 -19.93
C LEU A 99 10.26 15.56 -19.89
N GLY A 100 10.27 16.49 -20.82
CA GLY A 100 11.30 17.54 -20.90
C GLY A 100 11.24 18.60 -19.79
N ASN A 101 10.08 18.83 -19.19
CA ASN A 101 9.84 19.87 -18.18
C ASN A 101 9.31 19.29 -16.86
N TRP A 102 9.47 17.99 -16.66
CA TRP A 102 8.97 17.34 -15.46
C TRP A 102 9.76 17.73 -14.21
N THR A 103 9.06 18.00 -13.13
CA THR A 103 9.58 18.18 -11.78
C THR A 103 8.74 17.41 -10.77
N LEU A 104 9.35 17.01 -9.66
CA LEU A 104 8.66 16.49 -8.48
C LEU A 104 8.45 17.64 -7.51
N THR A 105 7.19 18.00 -7.25
CA THR A 105 6.84 18.97 -6.20
C THR A 105 6.96 18.30 -4.84
N VAL A 106 7.78 18.86 -3.95
CA VAL A 106 8.02 18.30 -2.62
C VAL A 106 7.61 19.29 -1.55
N SER A 107 6.78 18.82 -0.60
CA SER A 107 6.13 19.70 0.38
C SER A 107 5.90 19.01 1.74
N GLY A 108 5.27 19.74 2.66
CA GLY A 108 4.87 19.23 3.98
C GLY A 108 5.93 19.43 5.06
N ALA A 109 6.08 18.46 5.94
CA ALA A 109 7.00 18.51 7.09
C ALA A 109 8.46 18.26 6.65
N ILE A 110 9.04 19.20 5.93
CA ILE A 110 10.41 19.16 5.39
C ILE A 110 11.07 20.54 5.52
N GLN A 111 12.40 20.56 5.46
CA GLN A 111 13.18 21.79 5.54
C GLN A 111 13.35 22.52 4.18
N LYS A 112 13.33 21.76 3.08
CA LYS A 112 13.62 22.27 1.73
C LYS A 112 12.45 21.93 0.78
N PRO A 113 11.29 22.60 0.93
CA PRO A 113 10.19 22.45 -0.02
C PRO A 113 10.55 23.07 -1.36
N GLY A 114 9.99 22.53 -2.44
CA GLY A 114 10.21 23.04 -3.79
C GLY A 114 10.07 21.98 -4.86
N GLU A 115 10.49 22.33 -6.06
CA GLU A 115 10.49 21.46 -7.23
C GLU A 115 11.87 20.84 -7.44
N TYR A 116 11.89 19.54 -7.66
CA TYR A 116 13.10 18.76 -7.88
C TYR A 116 13.06 18.13 -9.26
N THR A 117 14.07 18.43 -10.07
CA THR A 117 14.22 17.81 -11.39
C THR A 117 14.69 16.36 -11.28
N LEU A 118 14.46 15.58 -12.33
CA LEU A 118 14.97 14.20 -12.41
C LEU A 118 16.50 14.16 -12.24
N ALA A 119 17.20 15.12 -12.85
CA ALA A 119 18.66 15.23 -12.73
C ALA A 119 19.14 15.41 -11.28
N GLN A 120 18.42 16.22 -10.47
CA GLN A 120 18.74 16.37 -9.04
C GLN A 120 18.52 15.09 -8.25
N ILE A 121 17.48 14.32 -8.57
CA ILE A 121 17.22 13.02 -7.95
C ILE A 121 18.31 12.01 -8.36
N GLN A 122 18.75 12.04 -9.62
CA GLN A 122 19.82 11.17 -10.15
C GLN A 122 21.21 11.49 -9.60
N MET A 123 21.41 12.66 -8.97
CA MET A 123 22.65 12.96 -8.24
C MET A 123 22.81 12.17 -6.93
N LEU A 124 21.73 11.61 -6.42
CA LEU A 124 21.77 10.72 -5.26
C LEU A 124 22.38 9.35 -5.60
N PRO A 125 22.91 8.62 -4.60
CA PRO A 125 23.47 7.29 -4.84
C PRO A 125 22.45 6.36 -5.54
N ARG A 126 22.85 5.84 -6.70
CA ARG A 126 22.02 4.91 -7.47
C ARG A 126 22.01 3.54 -6.80
N THR A 127 20.84 3.00 -6.57
CA THR A 127 20.59 1.64 -6.13
C THR A 127 19.94 0.84 -7.25
N ARG A 128 20.39 -0.41 -7.47
CA ARG A 128 19.84 -1.38 -8.43
C ARG A 128 19.41 -2.62 -7.66
N GLN A 129 18.22 -3.11 -7.94
CA GLN A 129 17.70 -4.32 -7.29
C GLN A 129 16.80 -5.12 -8.22
N ASN A 130 16.87 -6.45 -8.12
CA ASN A 130 15.95 -7.37 -8.77
C ASN A 130 14.92 -7.79 -7.71
N THR A 131 13.69 -7.36 -7.83
CA THR A 131 12.66 -7.62 -6.84
C THR A 131 11.37 -8.10 -7.50
N ARG A 132 10.55 -8.81 -6.72
CA ARG A 132 9.24 -9.25 -7.17
C ARG A 132 8.25 -8.10 -7.07
N HIS A 133 7.47 -7.93 -8.12
CA HIS A 133 6.31 -7.04 -8.17
C HIS A 133 5.06 -7.93 -8.16
N VAL A 134 4.25 -7.81 -7.11
CA VAL A 134 3.06 -8.65 -6.87
C VAL A 134 1.82 -7.79 -7.02
N CYS A 135 0.92 -8.16 -7.92
CA CYS A 135 -0.36 -7.49 -8.10
C CYS A 135 -1.47 -8.16 -7.27
N VAL A 136 -2.44 -7.37 -6.81
CA VAL A 136 -3.65 -7.89 -6.14
C VAL A 136 -4.54 -8.70 -7.06
N GLU A 137 -4.38 -8.58 -8.36
CA GLU A 137 -5.07 -9.35 -9.40
C GLU A 137 -4.58 -10.80 -9.48
N GLY A 138 -3.56 -11.19 -8.71
CA GLY A 138 -3.07 -12.56 -8.60
C GLY A 138 -1.92 -12.93 -9.55
N TRP A 139 -1.31 -11.97 -10.22
CA TRP A 139 -0.08 -12.17 -10.99
C TRP A 139 1.13 -11.53 -10.31
N ASP A 140 2.30 -12.04 -10.63
CA ASP A 140 3.57 -11.46 -10.19
C ASP A 140 4.64 -11.56 -11.28
N VAL A 141 5.62 -10.66 -11.20
CA VAL A 141 6.78 -10.62 -12.10
C VAL A 141 8.03 -10.24 -11.32
N ILE A 142 9.19 -10.71 -11.75
CA ILE A 142 10.47 -10.32 -11.18
C ILE A 142 11.10 -9.29 -12.12
N GLY A 143 11.22 -8.05 -11.65
CA GLY A 143 11.77 -6.93 -12.41
C GLY A 143 13.08 -6.42 -11.83
N ARG A 144 13.90 -5.82 -12.70
CA ARG A 144 15.06 -5.04 -12.32
C ARG A 144 14.69 -3.58 -12.27
N PHE A 145 14.89 -2.98 -11.10
CA PHE A 145 14.59 -1.58 -10.84
C PHE A 145 15.85 -0.81 -10.47
N GLY A 146 15.98 0.41 -10.97
CA GLY A 146 17.07 1.32 -10.66
C GLY A 146 16.57 2.70 -10.26
N GLY A 147 17.22 3.30 -9.26
CA GLY A 147 16.78 4.60 -8.75
C GLY A 147 17.57 5.05 -7.52
N ALA A 148 17.17 6.17 -6.94
CA ALA A 148 17.65 6.64 -5.66
C ALA A 148 16.81 6.04 -4.52
N ARG A 149 17.41 5.73 -3.38
CA ARG A 149 16.64 5.35 -2.21
C ARG A 149 15.76 6.52 -1.77
N LEU A 150 14.52 6.25 -1.46
CA LEU A 150 13.62 7.28 -0.95
C LEU A 150 14.13 7.86 0.37
N SER A 151 14.77 7.06 1.22
CA SER A 151 15.42 7.51 2.45
C SER A 151 16.49 8.59 2.21
N ASP A 152 17.31 8.43 1.16
CA ASP A 152 18.37 9.39 0.83
C ASP A 152 17.75 10.71 0.33
N PHE A 153 16.67 10.62 -0.44
CA PHE A 153 15.93 11.80 -0.90
C PHE A 153 15.23 12.52 0.27
N LEU A 154 14.57 11.78 1.18
CA LEU A 154 13.95 12.35 2.37
C LEU A 154 14.99 13.04 3.28
N GLN A 155 16.19 12.49 3.38
CA GLN A 155 17.32 13.13 4.07
C GLN A 155 17.75 14.42 3.35
N LEU A 156 17.88 14.41 2.01
CA LEU A 156 18.24 15.57 1.21
C LEU A 156 17.29 16.76 1.44
N VAL A 157 15.99 16.48 1.46
CA VAL A 157 14.95 17.53 1.65
C VAL A 157 14.75 17.89 3.12
N GLY A 158 15.42 17.21 4.04
CA GLY A 158 15.34 17.46 5.49
C GLY A 158 13.96 17.13 6.04
N ALA A 159 13.47 15.91 5.78
CA ALA A 159 12.20 15.44 6.32
C ALA A 159 12.21 15.41 7.84
N ASP A 160 11.10 15.83 8.46
CA ASP A 160 10.93 15.76 9.91
C ASP A 160 11.02 14.30 10.39
N PRO A 161 11.95 13.96 11.30
CA PRO A 161 12.11 12.62 11.81
C PRO A 161 10.87 12.09 12.58
N ASN A 162 9.99 12.99 13.01
CA ASN A 162 8.73 12.64 13.68
C ASN A 162 7.55 12.52 12.70
N ALA A 163 7.73 12.79 11.42
CA ALA A 163 6.70 12.59 10.42
C ALA A 163 6.31 11.11 10.35
N ARG A 164 5.03 10.85 10.16
CA ARG A 164 4.50 9.48 10.21
C ARG A 164 4.26 8.88 8.84
N PHE A 165 4.07 9.72 7.85
CA PHE A 165 3.62 9.30 6.52
C PHE A 165 4.26 10.14 5.42
N ILE A 166 4.33 9.55 4.24
CA ILE A 166 4.41 10.28 2.98
C ILE A 166 3.13 10.06 2.18
N THR A 167 2.75 11.05 1.40
CA THR A 167 1.73 10.91 0.36
C THR A 167 2.33 11.29 -0.98
N VAL A 168 1.89 10.65 -2.03
CA VAL A 168 2.28 10.98 -3.40
C VAL A 168 1.03 11.22 -4.26
N ALA A 169 1.14 12.14 -5.22
CA ALA A 169 0.20 12.30 -6.31
C ALA A 169 0.90 11.99 -7.63
N CYS A 170 0.11 11.62 -8.62
CA CYS A 170 0.54 11.14 -9.92
C CYS A 170 -0.15 11.90 -11.04
N ALA A 171 0.46 11.95 -12.22
CA ALA A 171 -0.08 12.67 -13.37
C ALA A 171 -1.37 12.06 -13.96
N ASP A 172 -1.68 10.82 -13.59
CA ASP A 172 -2.89 10.08 -13.97
C ASP A 172 -3.99 10.14 -12.91
N ASP A 173 -3.98 11.17 -12.04
CA ASP A 173 -4.89 11.34 -10.91
C ASP A 173 -4.80 10.23 -9.84
N TYR A 174 -3.86 9.28 -9.98
CA TYR A 174 -3.57 8.31 -8.95
C TYR A 174 -2.91 8.99 -7.74
N TYR A 175 -3.21 8.50 -6.56
CA TYR A 175 -2.59 8.96 -5.32
C TYR A 175 -2.39 7.80 -4.35
N GLU A 176 -1.35 7.91 -3.52
CA GLU A 176 -0.99 6.85 -2.60
C GLU A 176 -0.31 7.42 -1.34
N SER A 177 -0.30 6.62 -0.28
CA SER A 177 0.43 6.94 0.94
C SER A 177 1.21 5.74 1.48
N LEU A 178 2.34 6.03 2.12
CA LEU A 178 3.15 5.05 2.82
C LEU A 178 3.40 5.51 4.25
N ASP A 179 3.49 4.56 5.18
CA ASP A 179 4.07 4.83 6.49
C ASP A 179 5.55 5.16 6.36
N MET A 180 6.08 5.94 7.30
CA MET A 180 7.47 6.39 7.25
C MET A 180 8.46 5.22 7.35
N ALA A 181 8.13 4.14 8.05
CA ALA A 181 9.01 2.96 8.13
C ALA A 181 9.16 2.28 6.75
N THR A 182 8.07 2.22 5.98
CA THR A 182 8.09 1.75 4.58
C THR A 182 8.83 2.73 3.67
N ALA A 183 8.62 4.05 3.83
CA ALA A 183 9.31 5.07 3.04
C ALA A 183 10.83 5.07 3.27
N LEU A 184 11.27 4.85 4.50
CA LEU A 184 12.68 4.78 4.88
C LEU A 184 13.30 3.38 4.67
N HIS A 185 12.52 2.39 4.23
CA HIS A 185 13.03 1.04 3.99
C HIS A 185 14.14 1.05 2.93
N PRO A 186 15.26 0.32 3.12
CA PRO A 186 16.42 0.39 2.23
C PRO A 186 16.15 -0.04 0.78
N GLN A 187 15.06 -0.76 0.53
CA GLN A 187 14.63 -1.16 -0.81
C GLN A 187 13.52 -0.30 -1.41
N THR A 188 13.05 0.74 -0.71
CA THR A 188 12.08 1.69 -1.28
C THR A 188 12.83 2.71 -2.13
N LEU A 189 12.52 2.76 -3.43
CA LEU A 189 13.19 3.61 -4.40
C LEU A 189 12.25 4.64 -5.02
N LEU A 190 12.79 5.84 -5.25
CA LEU A 190 12.41 6.72 -6.33
C LEU A 190 13.03 6.15 -7.61
N CYS A 191 12.26 5.34 -8.31
CA CYS A 191 12.73 4.53 -9.44
C CYS A 191 12.58 5.34 -10.73
N TYR A 192 13.66 5.44 -11.50
CA TYR A 192 13.71 6.10 -12.80
C TYR A 192 14.28 5.20 -13.89
N GLU A 193 14.63 3.95 -13.57
CA GLU A 193 15.13 2.95 -14.51
C GLU A 193 14.48 1.59 -14.28
N MET A 194 14.24 0.87 -15.36
CA MET A 194 13.94 -0.57 -15.37
C MET A 194 14.85 -1.29 -16.38
N TYR A 195 15.36 -2.46 -16.00
CA TYR A 195 16.28 -3.25 -16.83
C TYR A 195 17.48 -2.45 -17.37
N ASP A 196 18.05 -1.60 -16.50
CA ASP A 196 19.20 -0.72 -16.79
C ASP A 196 18.95 0.27 -17.96
N ARG A 197 17.68 0.64 -18.19
CA ARG A 197 17.22 1.65 -19.16
C ARG A 197 16.33 2.68 -18.47
N PRO A 198 16.23 3.90 -18.97
CA PRO A 198 15.20 4.83 -18.50
C PRO A 198 13.82 4.18 -18.54
N LEU A 199 12.96 4.52 -17.59
CA LEU A 199 11.57 4.06 -17.61
C LEU A 199 10.91 4.39 -18.94
N THR A 200 10.11 3.46 -19.44
CA THR A 200 9.16 3.77 -20.52
C THR A 200 7.92 4.42 -19.93
N ARG A 201 7.11 5.03 -20.77
CA ARG A 201 5.87 5.68 -20.38
C ARG A 201 4.93 4.70 -19.68
N GLU A 202 4.72 3.52 -20.24
CA GLU A 202 3.83 2.49 -19.72
C GLU A 202 4.28 2.00 -18.33
N HIS A 203 5.56 2.10 -18.04
CA HIS A 203 6.14 1.72 -16.75
C HIS A 203 6.30 2.87 -15.76
N GLY A 204 5.76 4.06 -16.06
CA GLY A 204 5.67 5.18 -15.13
C GLY A 204 6.77 6.22 -15.23
N ALA A 205 7.33 6.43 -16.46
CA ALA A 205 8.30 7.51 -16.69
C ALA A 205 7.68 8.88 -16.34
N PRO A 206 8.49 9.85 -15.84
CA PRO A 206 9.93 9.73 -15.63
C PRO A 206 10.32 9.17 -14.26
N LEU A 207 9.36 9.09 -13.30
CA LEU A 207 9.60 8.65 -11.93
C LEU A 207 8.43 7.84 -11.38
N ARG A 208 8.74 6.73 -10.72
CA ARG A 208 7.78 5.92 -9.99
C ARG A 208 8.31 5.48 -8.64
N LEU A 209 7.44 4.97 -7.77
CA LEU A 209 7.86 4.22 -6.60
C LEU A 209 8.18 2.76 -6.98
N ASN A 210 9.21 2.21 -6.34
CA ASN A 210 9.41 0.78 -6.23
C ASN A 210 9.48 0.42 -4.74
N VAL A 211 8.50 -0.34 -4.26
CA VAL A 211 8.30 -0.70 -2.84
C VAL A 211 8.12 -2.20 -2.73
N PRO A 212 9.19 -3.00 -2.80
CA PRO A 212 9.10 -4.46 -2.90
C PRO A 212 8.53 -5.16 -1.66
N THR A 213 8.41 -4.46 -0.55
CA THR A 213 7.74 -4.94 0.68
C THR A 213 6.22 -4.77 0.65
N LYS A 214 5.67 -4.24 -0.43
CA LYS A 214 4.24 -3.93 -0.61
C LYS A 214 3.75 -4.43 -1.96
N VAL A 215 2.45 -4.69 -2.05
CA VAL A 215 1.80 -5.04 -3.33
C VAL A 215 1.83 -3.90 -4.34
N GLY A 216 1.51 -4.23 -5.59
CA GLY A 216 1.68 -3.38 -6.75
C GLY A 216 1.00 -2.01 -6.70
N TYR A 217 -0.19 -1.90 -6.10
CA TYR A 217 -0.86 -0.60 -6.03
C TYR A 217 -0.12 0.41 -5.13
N LYS A 218 0.72 -0.03 -4.19
CA LYS A 218 1.61 0.86 -3.43
C LYS A 218 2.80 1.39 -4.24
N GLN A 219 2.97 0.93 -5.46
CA GLN A 219 4.10 1.29 -6.33
C GLN A 219 3.67 2.30 -7.40
N ALA A 220 3.20 3.48 -6.93
CA ALA A 220 2.65 4.56 -7.76
C ALA A 220 3.57 4.94 -8.93
N LYS A 221 2.98 5.12 -10.12
CA LYS A 221 3.65 5.56 -11.36
C LYS A 221 3.41 7.06 -11.61
N TYR A 222 4.21 7.67 -12.48
CA TYR A 222 4.02 9.05 -12.93
C TYR A 222 4.02 10.09 -11.81
N LEU A 223 4.90 9.97 -10.82
CA LEU A 223 4.92 10.86 -9.66
C LEU A 223 5.05 12.33 -10.06
N THR A 224 4.18 13.17 -9.52
CA THR A 224 4.23 14.64 -9.64
C THR A 224 4.46 15.32 -8.30
N ASP A 225 3.97 14.72 -7.21
CA ASP A 225 4.04 15.30 -5.88
C ASP A 225 4.47 14.27 -4.84
N LEU A 226 5.24 14.76 -3.86
CA LEU A 226 5.58 14.02 -2.64
C LEU A 226 5.41 14.97 -1.45
N LYS A 227 4.57 14.58 -0.50
CA LYS A 227 4.33 15.36 0.73
C LYS A 227 4.68 14.50 1.95
N VAL A 228 5.52 15.04 2.82
CA VAL A 228 5.81 14.47 4.14
C VAL A 228 4.80 15.00 5.15
N THR A 229 4.16 14.11 5.94
CA THR A 229 3.05 14.54 6.81
C THR A 229 2.94 13.74 8.11
N HIS A 230 2.32 14.34 9.12
CA HIS A 230 1.99 13.69 10.39
C HIS A 230 0.61 13.03 10.38
N VAL A 231 -0.26 13.46 9.46
CA VAL A 231 -1.66 13.02 9.37
C VAL A 231 -1.99 12.73 7.92
N LEU A 232 -2.73 11.65 7.66
CA LEU A 232 -3.25 11.34 6.34
C LEU A 232 -4.60 12.01 6.13
N ASP A 233 -4.66 12.89 5.12
CA ASP A 233 -5.91 13.49 4.65
C ASP A 233 -6.60 12.55 3.62
N LYS A 234 -5.80 11.90 2.78
CA LYS A 234 -6.19 10.84 1.84
C LYS A 234 -5.29 9.63 2.07
N VAL A 235 -5.88 8.45 1.98
CA VAL A 235 -5.16 7.20 2.30
C VAL A 235 -4.50 6.61 1.05
N GLY A 236 -5.27 6.42 -0.01
CA GLY A 236 -4.83 5.92 -1.30
C GLY A 236 -6.03 5.63 -2.19
N TYR A 237 -5.81 5.58 -3.50
CA TYR A 237 -6.88 5.39 -4.49
C TYR A 237 -7.64 4.07 -4.27
N TRP A 238 -6.93 2.97 -4.07
CA TRP A 238 -7.54 1.66 -3.84
C TRP A 238 -8.06 1.48 -2.42
N GLU A 239 -7.43 2.09 -1.45
CA GLU A 239 -7.87 2.09 -0.06
C GLU A 239 -9.22 2.78 0.10
N ASP A 240 -9.46 3.87 -0.62
CA ASP A 240 -10.76 4.55 -0.65
C ASP A 240 -11.85 3.66 -1.27
N GLN A 241 -11.45 2.63 -2.03
CA GLN A 241 -12.33 1.58 -2.54
C GLN A 241 -12.39 0.33 -1.64
N GLY A 242 -11.78 0.36 -0.44
CA GLY A 242 -11.87 -0.68 0.57
C GLY A 242 -10.72 -1.69 0.59
N TYR A 243 -9.62 -1.41 -0.11
CA TYR A 243 -8.40 -2.21 -0.01
C TYR A 243 -7.63 -1.89 1.28
N SER A 244 -6.75 -2.80 1.69
CA SER A 244 -5.91 -2.66 2.88
C SER A 244 -4.86 -1.57 2.69
N TRP A 245 -4.75 -0.65 3.64
CA TRP A 245 -3.74 0.41 3.55
C TRP A 245 -2.31 -0.08 3.70
N PHE A 246 -2.06 -1.00 4.64
CA PHE A 246 -0.69 -1.43 4.93
C PHE A 246 -0.16 -2.45 3.94
N TYR A 247 -0.94 -3.37 3.52
CA TYR A 247 -0.71 -4.53 2.64
C TYR A 247 0.77 -4.91 2.45
N GLY A 248 1.38 -5.43 3.52
CA GLY A 248 2.76 -5.94 3.50
C GLY A 248 2.85 -7.32 2.84
N LEU A 249 3.98 -7.59 2.21
CA LEU A 249 4.36 -8.89 1.65
C LEU A 249 5.27 -9.66 2.61
#